data_548b2a8c5e7581e13e4c019e2be2464b
#
_entry.id   548b2a8c5e7581e13e4c019e2be2464b
#
_cell.length_a   1.000
_cell.length_b   1.000
_cell.length_c   1.000
_cell.angle_alpha   90.00
_cell.angle_beta   90.00
_cell.angle_gamma   90.00
#
_symmetry.space_group_name_H-M   'P 1'
#
loop_
_entity.id
_entity.type
_entity.pdbx_description
1 polymer ?
#
loop_
_entity_poly.entity_id
_entity_poly.type
_entity_poly.pdbx_seq_one_letter_code
_entity_poly.pdbx_strand_id
1 'polypeptide(L)'
;MLKKYQIFVGATYNDLMEERSAAINQIIKQRHIPSGMENFGAMGEKQWNYIKKEIDNSDYYMLIIGGRYGSINEYGISYTEMEFDYAYNRGIRIIPFLIKDMDTIPIGKCEPTEEGREKLTKFRRKVEEKAGLVDYWTNKNDLQLKIANSLANVLREYPAETGWIRIDKDTNVAGFLITN
;
A
#
# COMPACT_ATOMS: atom_id res chain seq x y z
N MET A 1 -14.01 -21.77 6.03
CA MET A 1 -12.54 -21.77 5.96
C MET A 1 -12.07 -20.32 6.08
N LEU A 2 -11.05 -20.03 6.90
CA LEU A 2 -10.59 -18.64 7.11
C LEU A 2 -9.66 -18.25 5.95
N LYS A 3 -10.12 -17.33 5.09
CA LYS A 3 -9.36 -16.78 3.98
C LYS A 3 -8.42 -15.66 4.49
N LYS A 4 -7.16 -15.68 4.09
CA LYS A 4 -6.20 -14.61 4.34
C LYS A 4 -5.97 -13.84 3.05
N TYR A 5 -5.83 -12.54 3.15
CA TYR A 5 -5.52 -11.68 2.02
C TYR A 5 -4.06 -11.23 2.09
N GLN A 6 -3.43 -11.10 0.94
CA GLN A 6 -2.12 -10.48 0.81
C GLN A 6 -2.31 -9.00 0.49
N ILE A 7 -1.64 -8.13 1.27
CA ILE A 7 -1.81 -6.68 1.19
C ILE A 7 -0.45 -6.05 0.95
N PHE A 8 -0.27 -5.45 -0.22
CA PHE A 8 0.94 -4.70 -0.52
C PHE A 8 0.91 -3.35 0.19
N VAL A 9 2.02 -2.97 0.85
CA VAL A 9 2.16 -1.70 1.56
C VAL A 9 3.10 -0.79 0.78
N GLY A 10 2.53 0.15 0.03
CA GLY A 10 3.23 1.21 -0.70
C GLY A 10 3.37 2.47 0.17
N ALA A 11 4.59 2.93 0.35
CA ALA A 11 4.92 4.17 1.05
C ALA A 11 6.38 4.53 0.81
N THR A 12 6.75 5.80 0.95
CA THR A 12 8.15 6.21 0.97
C THR A 12 8.88 5.59 2.17
N TYR A 13 10.13 5.16 1.96
CA TYR A 13 10.83 4.38 2.97
C TYR A 13 11.41 5.25 4.09
N ASN A 14 12.16 6.29 3.76
CA ASN A 14 12.99 7.01 4.72
C ASN A 14 12.21 7.83 5.75
N ASP A 15 11.09 8.40 5.37
CA ASP A 15 10.27 9.27 6.23
C ASP A 15 9.14 8.54 6.95
N LEU A 16 8.70 7.39 6.42
CA LEU A 16 7.55 6.63 6.91
C LEU A 16 7.90 5.26 7.49
N MET A 17 9.13 5.04 7.96
CA MET A 17 9.55 3.74 8.52
C MET A 17 8.65 3.26 9.66
N GLU A 18 8.29 4.16 10.58
CA GLU A 18 7.44 3.83 11.72
C GLU A 18 5.99 3.60 11.31
N GLU A 19 5.49 4.40 10.38
CA GLU A 19 4.15 4.31 9.82
C GLU A 19 3.96 3.01 9.03
N ARG A 20 4.95 2.63 8.23
CA ARG A 20 4.99 1.33 7.52
C ARG A 20 4.99 0.16 8.50
N SER A 21 5.84 0.21 9.52
CA SER A 21 5.88 -0.84 10.57
C SER A 21 4.54 -0.96 11.28
N ALA A 22 3.87 0.17 11.57
CA ALA A 22 2.54 0.18 12.17
C ALA A 22 1.50 -0.48 11.24
N ALA A 23 1.55 -0.21 9.94
CA ALA A 23 0.66 -0.82 8.95
C ALA A 23 0.86 -2.33 8.86
N ILE A 24 2.10 -2.79 8.72
CA ILE A 24 2.47 -4.21 8.71
C ILE A 24 1.94 -4.92 9.95
N ASN A 25 2.15 -4.34 11.13
CA ASN A 25 1.67 -4.89 12.39
C ASN A 25 0.14 -5.00 12.43
N GLN A 26 -0.61 -4.03 11.88
CA GLN A 26 -2.07 -4.10 11.82
C GLN A 26 -2.56 -5.19 10.86
N ILE A 27 -1.91 -5.36 9.71
CA ILE A 27 -2.21 -6.44 8.77
C ILE A 27 -2.03 -7.81 9.44
N ILE A 28 -0.90 -8.00 10.14
CA ILE A 28 -0.60 -9.25 10.89
C ILE A 28 -1.62 -9.48 12.01
N LYS A 29 -1.96 -8.45 12.80
CA LYS A 29 -2.95 -8.55 13.88
C LYS A 29 -4.32 -8.98 13.38
N GLN A 30 -4.70 -8.59 12.18
CA GLN A 30 -5.93 -9.01 11.52
C GLN A 30 -5.79 -10.37 10.80
N ARG A 31 -4.63 -11.05 10.98
CA ARG A 31 -4.33 -12.38 10.44
C ARG A 31 -4.21 -12.43 8.91
N HIS A 32 -3.87 -11.31 8.28
CA HIS A 32 -3.56 -11.19 6.86
C HIS A 32 -2.05 -11.19 6.61
N ILE A 33 -1.63 -11.17 5.34
CA ILE A 33 -0.25 -11.30 4.90
C ILE A 33 0.22 -9.94 4.37
N PRO A 34 1.15 -9.25 5.05
CA PRO A 34 1.74 -8.04 4.49
C PRO A 34 2.75 -8.41 3.40
N SER A 35 2.80 -7.61 2.34
CA SER A 35 3.83 -7.61 1.31
C SER A 35 4.33 -6.18 1.08
N GLY A 36 5.57 -6.01 0.67
CA GLY A 36 6.17 -4.70 0.44
C GLY A 36 7.68 -4.76 0.28
N MET A 37 8.32 -3.59 0.30
CA MET A 37 9.73 -3.39 -0.08
C MET A 37 10.72 -3.46 1.09
N GLU A 38 10.40 -4.16 2.19
CA GLU A 38 11.21 -4.12 3.43
C GLU A 38 12.64 -4.63 3.27
N ASN A 39 12.93 -5.42 2.24
CA ASN A 39 14.19 -6.15 2.08
C ASN A 39 15.06 -5.69 0.91
N PHE A 40 14.75 -4.58 0.25
CA PHE A 40 15.47 -4.20 -0.97
C PHE A 40 16.21 -2.86 -0.83
N GLY A 41 17.53 -2.90 -1.11
CA GLY A 41 18.38 -1.73 -1.26
C GLY A 41 18.10 -0.95 -2.58
N ALA A 42 19.11 -0.24 -3.13
CA ALA A 42 18.96 0.63 -4.30
C ALA A 42 18.23 -0.02 -5.49
N MET A 43 17.27 0.70 -6.07
CA MET A 43 16.38 0.21 -7.11
C MET A 43 16.99 0.21 -8.51
N GLY A 44 16.86 -0.91 -9.21
CA GLY A 44 17.14 -1.07 -10.63
C GLY A 44 15.96 -1.72 -11.36
N GLU A 45 16.06 -1.87 -12.67
CA GLU A 45 15.01 -2.44 -13.54
C GLU A 45 14.54 -3.83 -13.08
N LYS A 46 15.46 -4.67 -12.61
CA LYS A 46 15.15 -6.00 -12.07
C LYS A 46 14.24 -5.92 -10.84
N GLN A 47 14.41 -4.88 -10.04
CA GLN A 47 13.67 -4.67 -8.81
C GLN A 47 12.25 -4.18 -9.09
N TRP A 48 12.07 -3.30 -10.09
CA TRP A 48 10.75 -2.88 -10.54
C TRP A 48 9.91 -4.07 -11.04
N ASN A 49 10.53 -5.01 -11.77
CA ASN A 49 9.86 -6.23 -12.21
C ASN A 49 9.45 -7.13 -11.02
N TYR A 50 10.26 -7.16 -9.96
CA TYR A 50 9.90 -7.87 -8.73
C TYR A 50 8.71 -7.20 -8.03
N ILE A 51 8.74 -5.87 -7.87
CA ILE A 51 7.64 -5.10 -7.26
C ILE A 51 6.32 -5.35 -7.98
N LYS A 52 6.32 -5.32 -9.30
CA LYS A 52 5.12 -5.63 -10.10
C LYS A 52 4.56 -7.01 -9.77
N LYS A 53 5.42 -8.02 -9.64
CA LYS A 53 4.99 -9.38 -9.25
C LYS A 53 4.39 -9.43 -7.84
N GLU A 54 4.98 -8.71 -6.90
CA GLU A 54 4.44 -8.63 -5.54
C GLU A 54 3.08 -7.93 -5.50
N ILE A 55 2.90 -6.88 -6.29
CA ILE A 55 1.62 -6.20 -6.46
C ILE A 55 0.61 -7.15 -7.15
N ASP A 56 1.00 -7.83 -8.22
CA ASP A 56 0.14 -8.80 -8.94
C ASP A 56 -0.33 -9.96 -8.05
N ASN A 57 0.50 -10.36 -7.07
CA ASN A 57 0.16 -11.41 -6.10
C ASN A 57 -0.64 -10.88 -4.90
N SER A 58 -0.90 -9.58 -4.82
CA SER A 58 -1.60 -8.96 -3.71
C SER A 58 -3.09 -8.75 -4.02
N ASP A 59 -3.92 -8.97 -3.02
CA ASP A 59 -5.36 -8.81 -3.12
C ASP A 59 -5.79 -7.33 -2.92
N TYR A 60 -4.98 -6.56 -2.20
CA TYR A 60 -5.19 -5.14 -1.91
C TYR A 60 -3.86 -4.37 -1.95
N TYR A 61 -3.95 -3.09 -2.27
CA TYR A 61 -2.83 -2.16 -2.21
C TYR A 61 -3.11 -1.07 -1.17
N MET A 62 -2.36 -1.09 -0.05
CA MET A 62 -2.42 -0.06 0.98
C MET A 62 -1.38 1.01 0.68
N LEU A 63 -1.82 2.25 0.50
CA LEU A 63 -0.95 3.39 0.20
C LEU A 63 -0.87 4.33 1.39
N ILE A 64 0.34 4.67 1.84
CA ILE A 64 0.56 5.67 2.88
C ILE A 64 1.38 6.81 2.29
N ILE A 65 0.84 8.02 2.32
CA ILE A 65 1.52 9.24 1.86
C ILE A 65 1.75 10.17 3.05
N GLY A 66 3.02 10.51 3.27
CA GLY A 66 3.50 11.49 4.24
C GLY A 66 3.99 12.77 3.55
N GLY A 67 5.14 13.28 4.02
CA GLY A 67 5.73 14.55 3.59
C GLY A 67 6.65 14.47 2.39
N ARG A 68 6.93 13.27 1.86
CA ARG A 68 7.88 13.11 0.74
C ARG A 68 7.21 12.49 -0.50
N TYR A 69 7.67 12.93 -1.66
CA TYR A 69 7.32 12.29 -2.94
C TYR A 69 8.06 10.97 -3.13
N GLY A 70 9.28 10.89 -2.57
CA GLY A 70 10.13 9.73 -2.60
C GLY A 70 11.16 9.72 -3.73
N SER A 71 11.92 8.63 -3.81
CA SER A 71 12.94 8.44 -4.84
C SER A 71 12.30 8.35 -6.21
N ILE A 72 12.89 9.04 -7.19
CA ILE A 72 12.40 9.12 -8.56
C ILE A 72 13.23 8.23 -9.49
N ASN A 73 12.60 7.76 -10.57
CA ASN A 73 13.25 7.09 -11.68
C ASN A 73 13.86 8.10 -12.67
N GLU A 74 14.41 7.61 -13.79
CA GLU A 74 14.98 8.43 -14.88
C GLU A 74 13.96 9.38 -15.55
N TYR A 75 12.67 9.11 -15.44
CA TYR A 75 11.58 9.96 -15.96
C TYR A 75 11.05 10.96 -14.92
N GLY A 76 11.65 11.02 -13.73
CA GLY A 76 11.26 11.92 -12.67
C GLY A 76 9.97 11.55 -11.94
N ILE A 77 9.53 10.29 -12.06
CA ILE A 77 8.35 9.74 -11.38
C ILE A 77 8.81 8.95 -10.16
N SER A 78 8.16 9.13 -8.99
CA SER A 78 8.52 8.39 -7.80
C SER A 78 8.09 6.92 -7.91
N TYR A 79 8.88 6.04 -7.27
CA TYR A 79 8.54 4.63 -7.25
C TYR A 79 7.19 4.37 -6.56
N THR A 80 6.86 5.12 -5.52
CA THR A 80 5.55 5.02 -4.86
C THR A 80 4.39 5.41 -5.78
N GLU A 81 4.58 6.43 -6.63
CA GLU A 81 3.58 6.78 -7.64
C GLU A 81 3.48 5.71 -8.73
N MET A 82 4.62 5.13 -9.17
CA MET A 82 4.62 4.03 -10.14
C MET A 82 3.89 2.79 -9.59
N GLU A 83 4.09 2.44 -8.32
CA GLU A 83 3.39 1.35 -7.63
C GLU A 83 1.88 1.59 -7.62
N PHE A 84 1.47 2.81 -7.23
CA PHE A 84 0.07 3.22 -7.23
C PHE A 84 -0.57 3.12 -8.62
N ASP A 85 0.09 3.69 -9.64
CA ASP A 85 -0.42 3.65 -11.02
C ASP A 85 -0.51 2.19 -11.52
N TYR A 86 0.46 1.35 -11.17
CA TYR A 86 0.44 -0.06 -11.56
C TYR A 86 -0.71 -0.80 -10.87
N ALA A 87 -0.85 -0.68 -9.55
CA ALA A 87 -1.93 -1.31 -8.80
C ALA A 87 -3.32 -0.84 -9.29
N TYR A 88 -3.48 0.46 -9.54
CA TYR A 88 -4.70 1.05 -10.07
C TYR A 88 -5.06 0.47 -11.45
N ASN A 89 -4.10 0.42 -12.37
CA ASN A 89 -4.30 -0.11 -13.72
C ASN A 89 -4.58 -1.63 -13.74
N ARG A 90 -4.11 -2.34 -12.72
CA ARG A 90 -4.42 -3.77 -12.51
C ARG A 90 -5.81 -4.00 -11.90
N GLY A 91 -6.52 -2.95 -11.52
CA GLY A 91 -7.81 -3.05 -10.86
C GLY A 91 -7.74 -3.52 -9.40
N ILE A 92 -6.54 -3.51 -8.80
CA ILE A 92 -6.36 -3.88 -7.40
C ILE A 92 -6.97 -2.76 -6.53
N ARG A 93 -7.76 -3.14 -5.54
CA ARG A 93 -8.40 -2.16 -4.67
C ARG A 93 -7.36 -1.43 -3.83
N ILE A 94 -7.40 -0.11 -3.92
CA ILE A 94 -6.51 0.80 -3.20
C ILE A 94 -7.15 1.19 -1.86
N ILE A 95 -6.35 1.18 -0.79
CA ILE A 95 -6.72 1.66 0.55
C ILE A 95 -5.75 2.79 0.91
N PRO A 96 -6.09 4.05 0.60
CA PRO A 96 -5.17 5.18 0.74
C PRO A 96 -5.30 5.87 2.10
N PHE A 97 -4.12 6.17 2.68
CA PHE A 97 -3.95 6.94 3.91
C PHE A 97 -3.03 8.13 3.63
N LEU A 98 -3.55 9.35 3.65
CA LEU A 98 -2.80 10.57 3.40
C LEU A 98 -2.62 11.36 4.69
N ILE A 99 -1.43 11.91 4.92
CA ILE A 99 -1.25 12.87 6.03
C ILE A 99 -2.23 14.03 5.87
N LYS A 100 -2.93 14.38 6.94
CA LYS A 100 -3.99 15.40 6.90
C LYS A 100 -3.43 16.80 6.69
N ASP A 101 -2.40 17.13 7.49
CA ASP A 101 -1.81 18.46 7.52
C ASP A 101 -0.30 18.36 7.30
N MET A 102 0.17 18.89 6.17
CA MET A 102 1.58 18.90 5.80
C MET A 102 2.42 19.78 6.71
N ASP A 103 1.84 20.81 7.32
CA ASP A 103 2.57 21.74 8.21
C ASP A 103 2.92 21.11 9.55
N THR A 104 2.28 20.00 9.92
CA THR A 104 2.58 19.26 11.16
C THR A 104 3.73 18.28 11.04
N ILE A 105 4.26 18.06 9.82
CA ILE A 105 5.33 17.10 9.58
C ILE A 105 6.70 17.74 9.95
N PRO A 106 7.55 17.02 10.70
CA PRO A 106 8.92 17.49 10.94
C PRO A 106 9.64 17.79 9.62
N ILE A 107 10.36 18.92 9.55
CA ILE A 107 11.02 19.39 8.33
C ILE A 107 11.95 18.32 7.70
N GLY A 108 12.57 17.49 8.52
CA GLY A 108 13.40 16.37 8.06
C GLY A 108 12.63 15.25 7.36
N LYS A 109 11.31 15.20 7.50
CA LYS A 109 10.40 14.26 6.84
C LYS A 109 9.62 14.89 5.68
N CYS A 110 9.88 16.17 5.36
CA CYS A 110 9.26 16.87 4.24
C CYS A 110 10.12 16.77 2.98
N GLU A 111 9.48 17.01 1.84
CA GLU A 111 10.16 17.13 0.56
C GLU A 111 11.03 18.39 0.55
N PRO A 112 12.36 18.28 0.33
CA PRO A 112 13.27 19.42 0.49
C PRO A 112 13.17 20.44 -0.64
N THR A 113 12.80 20.01 -1.86
CA THR A 113 12.78 20.85 -3.05
C THR A 113 11.38 21.33 -3.37
N GLU A 114 11.26 22.49 -4.01
CA GLU A 114 9.98 23.03 -4.47
C GLU A 114 9.36 22.10 -5.55
N GLU A 115 10.18 21.65 -6.50
CA GLU A 115 9.76 20.68 -7.52
C GLU A 115 9.20 19.40 -6.91
N GLY A 116 9.86 18.84 -5.89
CA GLY A 116 9.39 17.64 -5.19
C GLY A 116 8.09 17.88 -4.45
N ARG A 117 7.90 19.06 -3.83
CA ARG A 117 6.62 19.44 -3.18
C ARG A 117 5.47 19.56 -4.18
N GLU A 118 5.74 20.15 -5.35
CA GLU A 118 4.73 20.20 -6.43
C GLU A 118 4.35 18.80 -6.93
N LYS A 119 5.35 17.92 -7.14
CA LYS A 119 5.10 16.53 -7.54
C LYS A 119 4.28 15.79 -6.49
N LEU A 120 4.62 15.92 -5.21
CA LEU A 120 3.87 15.33 -4.11
C LEU A 120 2.42 15.83 -4.11
N THR A 121 2.20 17.12 -4.26
CA THR A 121 0.86 17.73 -4.32
C THR A 121 0.04 17.16 -5.48
N LYS A 122 0.63 17.05 -6.67
CA LYS A 122 -0.02 16.45 -7.84
C LYS A 122 -0.33 14.97 -7.61
N PHE A 123 0.58 14.22 -6.99
CA PHE A 123 0.38 12.81 -6.69
C PHE A 123 -0.75 12.61 -5.66
N ARG A 124 -0.78 13.40 -4.59
CA ARG A 124 -1.87 13.37 -3.60
C ARG A 124 -3.23 13.59 -4.25
N ARG A 125 -3.33 14.63 -5.09
CA ARG A 125 -4.56 14.93 -5.85
C ARG A 125 -4.96 13.77 -6.77
N LYS A 126 -4.00 13.18 -7.49
CA LYS A 126 -4.24 11.99 -8.33
C LYS A 126 -4.85 10.84 -7.51
N VAL A 127 -4.31 10.58 -6.30
CA VAL A 127 -4.83 9.54 -5.42
C VAL A 127 -6.25 9.85 -4.95
N GLU A 128 -6.52 11.09 -4.54
CA GLU A 128 -7.85 11.55 -4.13
C GLU A 128 -8.89 11.39 -5.25
N GLU A 129 -8.51 11.69 -6.49
CA GLU A 129 -9.39 11.58 -7.66
C GLU A 129 -9.65 10.11 -8.07
N LYS A 130 -8.64 9.23 -7.95
CA LYS A 130 -8.71 7.86 -8.50
C LYS A 130 -9.09 6.79 -7.50
N ALA A 131 -8.68 6.93 -6.25
CA ALA A 131 -8.86 5.86 -5.26
C ALA A 131 -10.22 5.87 -4.57
N GLY A 132 -11.03 6.89 -4.75
CA GLY A 132 -12.35 7.04 -4.13
C GLY A 132 -12.26 7.52 -2.68
N LEU A 133 -12.52 6.65 -1.70
CA LEU A 133 -12.45 7.02 -0.28
C LEU A 133 -11.00 7.06 0.20
N VAL A 134 -10.61 8.20 0.76
CA VAL A 134 -9.28 8.44 1.34
C VAL A 134 -9.43 8.69 2.85
N ASP A 135 -8.62 8.01 3.65
CA ASP A 135 -8.48 8.32 5.07
C ASP A 135 -7.32 9.30 5.30
N TYR A 136 -7.57 10.33 6.10
CA TYR A 136 -6.55 11.32 6.46
C TYR A 136 -6.07 11.09 7.89
N TRP A 137 -4.76 10.86 8.07
CA TRP A 137 -4.14 10.62 9.36
C TRP A 137 -3.32 11.83 9.84
N THR A 138 -3.16 11.96 11.16
CA THR A 138 -2.47 13.10 11.80
C THR A 138 -1.16 12.70 12.46
N ASN A 139 -1.06 11.47 12.95
CA ASN A 139 0.13 10.91 13.58
C ASN A 139 0.09 9.38 13.49
N LYS A 140 1.19 8.73 13.89
CA LYS A 140 1.32 7.27 13.82
C LYS A 140 0.19 6.50 14.53
N ASN A 141 -0.24 6.96 15.69
CA ASN A 141 -1.30 6.28 16.45
C ASN A 141 -2.66 6.41 15.77
N ASP A 142 -2.97 7.60 15.26
CA ASP A 142 -4.18 7.85 14.47
C ASP A 142 -4.18 7.01 13.18
N LEU A 143 -3.05 6.96 12.46
CA LEU A 143 -2.87 6.10 11.29
C LEU A 143 -3.15 4.63 11.65
N GLN A 144 -2.57 4.14 12.75
CA GLN A 144 -2.74 2.76 13.19
C GLN A 144 -4.20 2.40 13.46
N LEU A 145 -4.95 3.31 14.10
CA LEU A 145 -6.39 3.14 14.34
C LEU A 145 -7.19 3.15 13.02
N LYS A 146 -6.88 4.08 12.13
CA LYS A 146 -7.54 4.18 10.82
C LYS A 146 -7.27 2.95 9.96
N ILE A 147 -6.03 2.47 9.91
CA ILE A 147 -5.71 1.21 9.22
C ILE A 147 -6.53 0.05 9.79
N ALA A 148 -6.61 -0.08 11.12
CA ALA A 148 -7.37 -1.16 11.75
C ALA A 148 -8.84 -1.15 11.32
N ASN A 149 -9.47 0.02 11.32
CA ASN A 149 -10.88 0.19 10.97
C ASN A 149 -11.13 0.04 9.45
N SER A 150 -10.34 0.74 8.64
CA SER A 150 -10.53 0.76 7.18
C SER A 150 -10.23 -0.60 6.56
N LEU A 151 -9.18 -1.29 7.03
CA LEU A 151 -8.88 -2.63 6.55
C LEU A 151 -10.02 -3.59 6.86
N ALA A 152 -10.51 -3.63 8.12
CA ALA A 152 -11.62 -4.49 8.51
C ALA A 152 -12.89 -4.20 7.69
N ASN A 153 -13.19 -2.92 7.45
CA ASN A 153 -14.35 -2.52 6.66
C ASN A 153 -14.20 -2.90 5.19
N VAL A 154 -13.05 -2.62 4.57
CA VAL A 154 -12.81 -2.94 3.16
C VAL A 154 -12.87 -4.44 2.92
N LEU A 155 -12.28 -5.25 3.78
CA LEU A 155 -12.30 -6.71 3.65
C LEU A 155 -13.72 -7.30 3.78
N ARG A 156 -14.58 -6.65 4.55
CA ARG A 156 -15.98 -7.07 4.72
C ARG A 156 -16.86 -6.63 3.57
N GLU A 157 -16.77 -5.37 3.16
CA GLU A 157 -17.66 -4.78 2.15
C GLU A 157 -17.23 -5.10 0.71
N TYR A 158 -15.94 -5.31 0.51
CA TYR A 158 -15.33 -5.54 -0.81
C TYR A 158 -14.32 -6.70 -0.75
N PRO A 159 -14.76 -7.92 -0.40
CA PRO A 159 -13.86 -9.08 -0.33
C PRO A 159 -13.27 -9.36 -1.71
N ALA A 160 -11.94 -9.52 -1.78
CA ALA A 160 -11.30 -9.93 -3.02
C ALA A 160 -11.69 -11.38 -3.39
N GLU A 161 -11.80 -11.65 -4.68
CA GLU A 161 -12.10 -12.99 -5.20
C GLU A 161 -10.95 -13.96 -4.89
N THR A 162 -9.72 -13.49 -5.01
CA THR A 162 -8.47 -14.21 -4.68
C THR A 162 -8.19 -14.20 -3.18
N GLY A 163 -7.14 -14.90 -2.76
CA GLY A 163 -6.63 -14.92 -1.39
C GLY A 163 -6.06 -16.30 -1.01
N TRP A 164 -5.55 -16.40 0.21
CA TRP A 164 -4.85 -17.58 0.71
C TRP A 164 -5.74 -18.40 1.65
N ILE A 165 -5.84 -19.68 1.41
CA ILE A 165 -6.50 -20.64 2.30
C ILE A 165 -5.51 -21.73 2.72
N ARG A 166 -5.65 -22.22 3.95
CA ARG A 166 -4.89 -23.38 4.39
C ARG A 166 -5.55 -24.64 3.84
N ILE A 167 -4.79 -25.40 3.05
CA ILE A 167 -5.18 -26.72 2.58
C ILE A 167 -4.65 -27.75 3.57
N ASP A 168 -5.48 -28.63 4.08
CA ASP A 168 -5.14 -29.80 4.87
C ASP A 168 -5.50 -31.08 4.10
N LYS A 169 -5.19 -32.25 4.72
CA LYS A 169 -5.41 -33.55 4.06
C LYS A 169 -6.87 -33.85 3.75
N ASP A 170 -7.79 -33.22 4.46
CA ASP A 170 -9.23 -33.43 4.33
C ASP A 170 -9.89 -32.38 3.41
N THR A 171 -9.12 -31.40 2.95
CA THR A 171 -9.61 -30.34 2.04
C THR A 171 -9.80 -30.92 0.64
N ASN A 172 -11.05 -31.02 0.19
CA ASN A 172 -11.36 -31.40 -1.18
C ASN A 172 -10.98 -30.27 -2.16
N VAL A 173 -9.81 -30.38 -2.77
CA VAL A 173 -9.25 -29.38 -3.70
C VAL A 173 -9.96 -29.41 -5.06
N ALA A 174 -10.66 -30.50 -5.39
CA ALA A 174 -11.32 -30.65 -6.70
C ALA A 174 -12.39 -29.57 -6.97
N GLY A 175 -13.02 -29.03 -5.93
CA GLY A 175 -13.98 -27.92 -6.03
C GLY A 175 -13.36 -26.55 -6.29
N PHE A 176 -12.03 -26.38 -6.10
CA PHE A 176 -11.32 -25.11 -6.30
C PHE A 176 -10.65 -24.98 -7.67
N LEU A 177 -10.57 -26.08 -8.43
CA LEU A 177 -9.90 -26.12 -9.73
C LEU A 177 -10.84 -25.90 -10.92
N ILE A 178 -12.14 -25.64 -10.68
CA ILE A 178 -13.13 -25.52 -11.74
C ILE A 178 -13.72 -24.10 -11.74
N THR A 179 -12.90 -23.11 -12.02
CA THR A 179 -13.35 -21.85 -12.62
C THR A 179 -12.18 -21.26 -13.39
N ASN A 180 -12.01 -21.71 -14.62
CA ASN A 180 -11.34 -20.96 -15.67
C ASN A 180 -12.34 -20.03 -16.33
#